data_3fd6b12a825c7957dd995e7bb9eb7707
#
_entry.id   3fd6b12a825c7957dd995e7bb9eb7707
#
_cell.length_a   1.000
_cell.length_b   1.000
_cell.length_c   1.000
_cell.angle_alpha   90.00
_cell.angle_beta   90.00
_cell.angle_gamma   90.00
#
_symmetry.space_group_name_H-M   'P 1'
#
loop_
_entity.id
_entity.type
_entity.pdbx_description
1 polymer ?
#
loop_
_entity_poly.entity_id
_entity_poly.type
_entity_poly.pdbx_seq_one_letter_code
_entity_poly.pdbx_strand_id
1 'polypeptide(L)'
;MNLLLTMLSESRWGVSRSLRMNTKFNSSLIVLIAVTALGVASSGLHAAQEEGVAVAIVYDTSGSMKENVPDKDGKPAPKYVIANRALAAITRQIQTFATNSATGVARRIDAGLFVFNSPGAREAVKFGPFDAAAIESWARNFAEPSGNTPLGNALNTAAQSVLKSPLSRKHVLVITDGISNTGPPPAAVMPRLKQQAGQSGTLVSVHFVAFDVDAKVFDPVKKLGATVVGAADEKQLNSQLEFILQKKILLEDEEVPAKK
;
A
#
# COMPACT_ATOMS: atom_id res chain seq x y z
N MET A 1 42.14 45.30 -30.06
CA MET A 1 43.18 46.39 -29.98
C MET A 1 43.91 46.18 -28.67
N ASN A 2 45.12 45.70 -28.85
CA ASN A 2 46.36 45.87 -28.07
C ASN A 2 46.37 45.39 -26.61
N LEU A 3 47.20 44.52 -26.34
CA LEU A 3 48.66 44.24 -26.36
C LEU A 3 49.21 44.26 -24.95
N LEU A 4 49.86 43.21 -24.64
CA LEU A 4 51.31 42.94 -24.42
C LEU A 4 51.71 43.06 -22.98
N LEU A 5 52.24 42.03 -22.49
CA LEU A 5 53.66 41.54 -22.51
C LEU A 5 54.43 41.87 -21.20
N THR A 6 54.98 40.81 -20.67
CA THR A 6 56.40 40.54 -20.33
C THR A 6 56.86 41.06 -18.98
N MET A 7 57.67 40.42 -18.26
CA MET A 7 58.86 39.59 -18.33
C MET A 7 59.36 39.25 -16.92
N LEU A 8 59.82 38.06 -16.76
CA LEU A 8 61.15 37.65 -16.31
C LEU A 8 61.78 38.29 -15.04
N SER A 9 62.18 37.46 -14.07
CA SER A 9 63.64 37.29 -13.87
C SER A 9 63.95 36.29 -12.73
N GLU A 10 64.95 35.51 -13.05
CA GLU A 10 65.67 34.49 -12.30
C GLU A 10 66.39 35.03 -11.05
N SER A 11 66.67 34.10 -10.08
CA SER A 11 68.01 33.85 -9.50
C SER A 11 67.84 32.82 -8.37
N ARG A 12 68.28 31.62 -8.49
CA ARG A 12 69.66 31.03 -8.31
C ARG A 12 70.19 31.11 -6.86
N TRP A 13 70.71 29.92 -6.50
CA TRP A 13 71.62 29.52 -5.40
C TRP A 13 70.90 29.12 -4.13
N GLY A 14 71.12 27.96 -3.48
CA GLY A 14 72.14 26.93 -3.67
C GLY A 14 72.13 25.94 -2.50
N VAL A 15 72.60 24.78 -2.75
CA VAL A 15 73.38 23.88 -1.91
C VAL A 15 72.71 23.08 -0.81
N SER A 16 72.41 21.85 -1.16
CA SER A 16 72.90 20.60 -0.55
C SER A 16 72.97 20.48 0.98
N ARG A 17 72.19 19.53 1.51
CA ARG A 17 72.77 18.48 2.43
C ARG A 17 71.87 17.27 2.48
N SER A 18 72.41 16.20 1.95
CA SER A 18 71.98 14.81 2.13
C SER A 18 71.97 14.43 3.59
N LEU A 19 70.85 13.99 4.10
CA LEU A 19 70.75 13.16 5.29
C LEU A 19 69.98 11.89 4.88
N ARG A 20 70.78 10.83 4.57
CA ARG A 20 70.27 9.46 4.50
C ARG A 20 69.87 9.06 5.90
N MET A 21 68.59 9.02 6.16
CA MET A 21 68.04 8.22 7.26
C MET A 21 67.49 6.92 6.71
N ASN A 22 68.20 5.87 7.02
CA ASN A 22 67.90 4.48 6.72
C ASN A 22 66.88 4.01 7.76
N THR A 23 65.61 4.09 7.48
CA THR A 23 64.57 3.43 8.28
C THR A 23 64.00 2.29 7.49
N LYS A 24 64.47 1.10 7.84
CA LYS A 24 63.79 -0.14 7.50
C LYS A 24 62.42 -0.13 8.18
N PHE A 25 61.42 0.28 7.49
CA PHE A 25 60.01 0.11 7.91
C PHE A 25 59.61 -1.33 7.57
N ASN A 26 59.36 -2.09 8.64
CA ASN A 26 58.83 -3.44 8.58
C ASN A 26 57.45 -3.40 7.88
N SER A 27 57.40 -3.96 6.67
CA SER A 27 56.17 -4.05 5.84
C SER A 27 55.09 -4.98 6.40
N SER A 28 55.24 -5.49 7.61
CA SER A 28 54.31 -6.47 8.23
C SER A 28 53.21 -5.85 9.10
N LEU A 29 53.24 -4.51 9.36
CA LEU A 29 52.28 -3.91 10.28
C LEU A 29 51.17 -3.09 9.57
N ILE A 30 51.29 -2.89 8.27
CA ILE A 30 50.30 -2.09 7.49
C ILE A 30 49.20 -2.95 6.90
N VAL A 31 49.39 -4.27 6.82
CA VAL A 31 48.38 -5.19 6.24
C VAL A 31 47.28 -5.57 7.25
N LEU A 32 47.48 -5.36 8.55
CA LEU A 32 46.47 -5.79 9.56
C LEU A 32 45.43 -4.73 9.90
N ILE A 33 45.55 -3.48 9.41
CA ILE A 33 44.55 -2.39 9.69
C ILE A 33 43.59 -2.22 8.53
N ALA A 34 43.88 -2.72 7.33
CA ALA A 34 43.01 -2.58 6.15
C ALA A 34 41.90 -3.66 6.05
N VAL A 35 41.91 -4.71 6.87
CA VAL A 35 40.95 -5.80 6.80
C VAL A 35 39.78 -5.65 7.79
N THR A 36 39.89 -4.78 8.79
CA THR A 36 38.84 -4.54 9.78
C THR A 36 37.83 -3.44 9.40
N ALA A 37 38.05 -2.73 8.30
CA ALA A 37 37.15 -1.62 7.85
C ALA A 37 36.12 -2.04 6.78
N LEU A 38 36.14 -3.30 6.29
CA LEU A 38 35.19 -3.79 5.27
C LEU A 38 34.05 -4.66 5.84
N GLY A 39 33.88 -4.69 7.15
CA GLY A 39 32.85 -5.46 7.84
C GLY A 39 31.70 -4.64 8.39
N VAL A 40 31.50 -3.39 7.96
CA VAL A 40 30.24 -2.70 8.21
C VAL A 40 29.24 -3.22 7.17
N ALA A 41 28.69 -4.42 7.49
CA ALA A 41 27.50 -4.90 6.84
C ALA A 41 26.55 -3.73 6.66
N SER A 42 26.15 -3.46 5.44
CA SER A 42 24.94 -2.74 5.09
C SER A 42 23.76 -3.47 5.74
N SER A 43 23.59 -3.29 7.03
CA SER A 43 22.30 -3.47 7.68
C SER A 43 21.41 -2.47 6.98
N GLY A 44 20.68 -2.92 5.96
CA GLY A 44 19.63 -2.12 5.35
C GLY A 44 18.80 -1.59 6.50
N LEU A 45 18.84 -0.30 6.72
CA LEU A 45 17.92 0.41 7.60
C LEU A 45 16.52 0.20 7.00
N HIS A 46 15.92 -0.96 7.28
CA HIS A 46 14.48 -1.08 7.19
C HIS A 46 13.97 -0.13 8.27
N ALA A 47 13.37 0.98 7.83
CA ALA A 47 12.67 1.86 8.75
C ALA A 47 11.71 0.96 9.56
N ALA A 48 11.82 0.99 10.89
CA ALA A 48 10.93 0.23 11.75
C ALA A 48 9.49 0.61 11.37
N GLN A 49 8.69 -0.40 11.05
CA GLN A 49 7.28 -0.18 10.74
C GLN A 49 6.59 0.31 12.01
N GLU A 50 5.74 1.31 11.86
CA GLU A 50 4.97 1.87 12.97
C GLU A 50 3.71 1.00 13.18
N GLU A 51 3.36 0.74 14.45
CA GLU A 51 2.14 0.02 14.77
C GLU A 51 0.91 0.76 14.23
N GLY A 52 0.05 0.06 13.50
CA GLY A 52 -1.17 0.62 12.94
C GLY A 52 -1.66 -0.12 11.70
N VAL A 53 -2.74 0.37 11.13
CA VAL A 53 -3.44 -0.24 10.00
C VAL A 53 -3.48 0.72 8.81
N ALA A 54 -2.98 0.27 7.67
CA ALA A 54 -3.12 0.92 6.38
C ALA A 54 -4.15 0.15 5.54
N VAL A 55 -5.29 0.77 5.19
CA VAL A 55 -6.34 0.15 4.40
C VAL A 55 -6.74 0.99 3.18
N ALA A 56 -6.54 0.44 1.98
CA ALA A 56 -7.06 1.03 0.76
C ALA A 56 -8.37 0.34 0.38
N ILE A 57 -9.44 1.11 0.23
CA ILE A 57 -10.76 0.61 -0.18
C ILE A 57 -10.91 0.84 -1.67
N VAL A 58 -11.01 -0.23 -2.46
CA VAL A 58 -11.36 -0.20 -3.88
C VAL A 58 -12.85 -0.39 -3.99
N TYR A 59 -13.54 0.62 -4.49
CA TYR A 59 -14.99 0.64 -4.65
C TYR A 59 -15.34 0.63 -6.15
N ASP A 60 -16.15 -0.34 -6.54
CA ASP A 60 -16.63 -0.49 -7.90
C ASP A 60 -17.60 0.61 -8.28
N THR A 61 -17.27 1.35 -9.31
CA THR A 61 -18.11 2.40 -9.89
C THR A 61 -18.53 2.09 -11.33
N SER A 62 -18.42 0.81 -11.75
CA SER A 62 -18.80 0.38 -13.10
C SER A 62 -20.31 0.44 -13.34
N GLY A 63 -20.71 0.33 -14.60
CA GLY A 63 -22.11 0.48 -15.01
C GLY A 63 -23.05 -0.56 -14.42
N SER A 64 -22.59 -1.79 -14.14
CA SER A 64 -23.36 -2.87 -13.51
C SER A 64 -23.84 -2.55 -12.10
N MET A 65 -23.16 -1.64 -11.40
CA MET A 65 -23.58 -1.19 -10.08
C MET A 65 -24.94 -0.44 -10.08
N LYS A 66 -25.52 -0.14 -11.25
CA LYS A 66 -26.90 0.39 -11.37
C LYS A 66 -27.97 -0.67 -11.27
N GLU A 67 -27.61 -1.95 -11.44
CA GLU A 67 -28.55 -3.06 -11.33
C GLU A 67 -29.13 -3.18 -9.92
N ASN A 68 -30.36 -3.70 -9.82
CA ASN A 68 -31.05 -3.82 -8.55
C ASN A 68 -30.81 -5.18 -7.90
N VAL A 69 -30.63 -5.14 -6.58
CA VAL A 69 -30.64 -6.33 -5.71
C VAL A 69 -31.55 -6.06 -4.50
N PRO A 70 -31.91 -7.09 -3.73
CA PRO A 70 -32.70 -6.89 -2.50
C PRO A 70 -31.95 -6.02 -1.48
N ASP A 71 -32.60 -4.98 -0.99
CA ASP A 71 -32.14 -4.20 0.15
C ASP A 71 -32.41 -4.93 1.48
N LYS A 72 -32.13 -4.26 2.61
CA LYS A 72 -32.36 -4.83 3.97
C LYS A 72 -33.83 -5.22 4.25
N ASP A 73 -34.79 -4.64 3.54
CA ASP A 73 -36.23 -4.89 3.65
C ASP A 73 -36.75 -5.84 2.54
N GLY A 74 -35.85 -6.35 1.69
CA GLY A 74 -36.15 -7.21 0.55
C GLY A 74 -36.71 -6.48 -0.68
N LYS A 75 -36.61 -5.14 -0.71
CA LYS A 75 -37.04 -4.32 -1.84
C LYS A 75 -35.91 -4.14 -2.85
N PRO A 76 -36.23 -4.05 -4.15
CA PRO A 76 -35.23 -3.78 -5.16
C PRO A 76 -34.58 -2.40 -4.93
N ALA A 77 -33.25 -2.36 -4.86
CA ALA A 77 -32.48 -1.13 -4.80
C ALA A 77 -31.19 -1.25 -5.61
N PRO A 78 -30.71 -0.18 -6.26
CA PRO A 78 -29.48 -0.22 -7.01
C PRO A 78 -28.28 -0.63 -6.13
N LYS A 79 -27.42 -1.49 -6.65
CA LYS A 79 -26.22 -2.00 -5.95
C LYS A 79 -25.39 -0.85 -5.36
N TYR A 80 -25.17 0.23 -6.14
CA TYR A 80 -24.37 1.37 -5.65
C TYR A 80 -25.00 2.07 -4.44
N VAL A 81 -26.35 2.14 -4.36
CA VAL A 81 -27.04 2.73 -3.21
C VAL A 81 -26.79 1.90 -1.96
N ILE A 82 -26.89 0.59 -2.10
CA ILE A 82 -26.62 -0.37 -1.03
C ILE A 82 -25.13 -0.31 -0.61
N ALA A 83 -24.22 -0.35 -1.60
CA ALA A 83 -22.79 -0.30 -1.34
C ALA A 83 -22.34 1.05 -0.71
N ASN A 84 -22.98 2.18 -1.08
CA ASN A 84 -22.74 3.48 -0.43
C ASN A 84 -23.12 3.44 1.06
N ARG A 85 -24.27 2.84 1.40
CA ARG A 85 -24.69 2.67 2.80
C ARG A 85 -23.71 1.77 3.57
N ALA A 86 -23.30 0.69 2.93
CA ALA A 86 -22.33 -0.25 3.52
C ALA A 86 -20.95 0.41 3.72
N LEU A 87 -20.47 1.18 2.74
CA LEU A 87 -19.23 1.95 2.86
C LEU A 87 -19.29 2.94 4.03
N ALA A 88 -20.38 3.68 4.17
CA ALA A 88 -20.58 4.59 5.31
C ALA A 88 -20.63 3.82 6.64
N ALA A 89 -21.20 2.62 6.68
CA ALA A 89 -21.25 1.79 7.88
C ALA A 89 -19.85 1.32 8.32
N ILE A 90 -19.05 0.78 7.40
CA ILE A 90 -17.68 0.36 7.72
C ILE A 90 -16.78 1.54 8.09
N THR A 91 -17.00 2.71 7.48
CA THR A 91 -16.26 3.94 7.81
C THR A 91 -16.48 4.31 9.29
N ARG A 92 -17.72 4.26 9.78
CA ARG A 92 -18.03 4.49 11.20
C ARG A 92 -17.41 3.45 12.12
N GLN A 93 -17.36 2.18 11.69
CA GLN A 93 -16.71 1.12 12.48
C GLN A 93 -15.20 1.37 12.59
N ILE A 94 -14.54 1.78 11.50
CA ILE A 94 -13.12 2.16 11.51
C ILE A 94 -12.91 3.35 12.45
N GLN A 95 -13.77 4.37 12.40
CA GLN A 95 -13.70 5.53 13.29
C GLN A 95 -13.84 5.12 14.76
N THR A 96 -14.79 4.27 15.07
CA THR A 96 -14.98 3.74 16.42
C THR A 96 -13.75 2.97 16.91
N PHE A 97 -13.19 2.12 16.04
CA PHE A 97 -11.97 1.38 16.38
C PHE A 97 -10.77 2.31 16.58
N ALA A 98 -10.62 3.35 15.77
CA ALA A 98 -9.54 4.32 15.90
C ALA A 98 -9.59 5.09 17.22
N THR A 99 -10.80 5.42 17.70
CA THR A 99 -11.00 6.24 18.91
C THR A 99 -11.16 5.43 20.19
N ASN A 100 -11.71 4.20 20.13
CA ASN A 100 -11.95 3.34 21.29
C ASN A 100 -10.73 2.45 21.57
N SER A 101 -9.73 2.99 22.25
CA SER A 101 -8.59 2.23 22.74
C SER A 101 -8.70 1.99 24.23
N ALA A 102 -8.45 0.74 24.66
CA ALA A 102 -8.39 0.40 26.09
C ALA A 102 -7.28 1.15 26.84
N THR A 103 -6.27 1.63 26.12
CA THR A 103 -5.14 2.41 26.67
C THR A 103 -5.37 3.92 26.64
N GLY A 104 -6.49 4.40 26.09
CA GLY A 104 -6.76 5.82 25.87
C GLY A 104 -5.93 6.48 24.73
N VAL A 105 -5.05 5.73 24.09
CA VAL A 105 -4.26 6.20 22.94
C VAL A 105 -4.99 5.85 21.65
N ALA A 106 -5.21 6.85 20.78
CA ALA A 106 -5.82 6.61 19.47
C ALA A 106 -4.96 5.67 18.61
N ARG A 107 -5.61 4.69 17.97
CA ARG A 107 -4.92 3.79 17.04
C ARG A 107 -4.61 4.49 15.73
N ARG A 108 -3.40 4.31 15.21
CA ARG A 108 -3.01 4.88 13.91
C ARG A 108 -3.65 4.10 12.78
N ILE A 109 -4.41 4.82 11.95
CA ILE A 109 -5.02 4.28 10.75
C ILE A 109 -4.73 5.22 9.58
N ASP A 110 -4.18 4.67 8.51
CA ASP A 110 -4.16 5.31 7.20
C ASP A 110 -5.24 4.67 6.34
N ALA A 111 -6.05 5.47 5.66
CA ALA A 111 -7.03 4.95 4.72
C ALA A 111 -7.19 5.83 3.49
N GLY A 112 -7.73 5.25 2.42
CA GLY A 112 -8.08 5.97 1.20
C GLY A 112 -9.14 5.21 0.40
N LEU A 113 -9.88 5.94 -0.44
CA LEU A 113 -10.92 5.39 -1.30
C LEU A 113 -10.49 5.50 -2.76
N PHE A 114 -10.44 4.36 -3.43
CA PHE A 114 -10.08 4.21 -4.84
C PHE A 114 -11.30 3.80 -5.64
N VAL A 115 -11.61 4.53 -6.69
CA VAL A 115 -12.74 4.26 -7.58
C VAL A 115 -12.26 4.07 -9.01
N PHE A 116 -13.04 3.39 -9.83
CA PHE A 116 -12.66 3.14 -11.20
C PHE A 116 -12.59 4.44 -12.01
N ASN A 117 -11.56 4.51 -12.81
CA ASN A 117 -11.34 5.57 -13.79
C ASN A 117 -10.66 4.91 -14.99
N SER A 118 -11.38 4.78 -16.10
CA SER A 118 -10.87 4.08 -17.28
C SER A 118 -9.56 4.69 -17.79
N PRO A 119 -8.48 3.90 -17.94
CA PRO A 119 -8.43 2.43 -17.82
C PRO A 119 -7.97 1.89 -16.44
N GLY A 120 -8.03 2.66 -15.38
CA GLY A 120 -7.49 2.29 -14.07
C GLY A 120 -8.35 2.70 -12.89
N ALA A 121 -7.73 3.30 -11.88
CA ALA A 121 -8.39 3.84 -10.71
C ALA A 121 -7.81 5.21 -10.33
N ARG A 122 -8.62 6.02 -9.66
CA ARG A 122 -8.20 7.28 -9.03
C ARG A 122 -8.52 7.25 -7.55
N GLU A 123 -7.78 8.01 -6.78
CA GLU A 123 -8.13 8.30 -5.40
C GLU A 123 -9.36 9.23 -5.38
N ALA A 124 -10.50 8.72 -4.92
CA ALA A 124 -11.69 9.53 -4.65
C ALA A 124 -11.57 10.22 -3.29
N VAL A 125 -10.96 9.54 -2.32
CA VAL A 125 -10.46 10.12 -1.07
C VAL A 125 -8.98 9.76 -0.97
N LYS A 126 -8.15 10.78 -0.78
CA LYS A 126 -6.69 10.64 -0.75
C LYS A 126 -6.26 9.67 0.34
N PHE A 127 -5.32 8.78 0.00
CA PHE A 127 -4.73 7.86 0.95
C PHE A 127 -3.81 8.61 1.94
N GLY A 128 -4.00 8.36 3.23
CA GLY A 128 -3.25 8.97 4.32
C GLY A 128 -3.98 8.82 5.65
N PRO A 129 -3.73 9.68 6.64
CA PRO A 129 -4.45 9.64 7.91
C PRO A 129 -5.96 9.56 7.69
N PHE A 130 -6.60 8.61 8.39
CA PHE A 130 -7.99 8.26 8.16
C PHE A 130 -8.94 9.46 8.34
N ASP A 131 -9.66 9.80 7.29
CA ASP A 131 -10.68 10.84 7.26
C ASP A 131 -12.07 10.22 6.99
N ALA A 132 -12.78 9.92 8.07
CA ALA A 132 -14.12 9.35 8.01
C ALA A 132 -15.11 10.29 7.30
N ALA A 133 -15.02 11.59 7.55
CA ALA A 133 -15.94 12.57 6.98
C ALA A 133 -15.80 12.66 5.45
N ALA A 134 -14.57 12.58 4.93
CA ALA A 134 -14.33 12.58 3.50
C ALA A 134 -14.93 11.34 2.82
N ILE A 135 -14.72 10.13 3.40
CA ILE A 135 -15.28 8.90 2.82
C ILE A 135 -16.80 8.89 2.90
N GLU A 136 -17.38 9.27 4.05
CA GLU A 136 -18.85 9.36 4.18
C GLU A 136 -19.46 10.41 3.26
N SER A 137 -18.80 11.55 3.08
CA SER A 137 -19.24 12.58 2.15
C SER A 137 -19.25 12.07 0.71
N TRP A 138 -18.18 11.36 0.31
CA TRP A 138 -18.13 10.75 -1.00
C TRP A 138 -19.27 9.74 -1.18
N ALA A 139 -19.46 8.82 -0.21
CA ALA A 139 -20.52 7.80 -0.28
C ALA A 139 -21.93 8.40 -0.38
N ARG A 140 -22.20 9.52 0.30
CA ARG A 140 -23.49 10.20 0.20
C ARG A 140 -23.75 10.85 -1.16
N ASN A 141 -22.69 11.31 -1.82
CA ASN A 141 -22.79 12.10 -3.05
C ASN A 141 -22.60 11.27 -4.33
N PHE A 142 -22.08 10.05 -4.22
CA PHE A 142 -21.88 9.19 -5.39
C PHE A 142 -23.20 8.59 -5.87
N ALA A 143 -23.61 8.91 -7.11
CA ALA A 143 -24.93 8.55 -7.66
C ALA A 143 -24.90 8.04 -9.11
N GLU A 144 -23.75 8.03 -9.78
CA GLU A 144 -23.70 7.73 -11.21
C GLU A 144 -22.60 6.71 -11.58
N PRO A 145 -22.79 5.42 -11.25
CA PRO A 145 -21.92 4.36 -11.73
C PRO A 145 -21.88 4.33 -13.25
N SER A 146 -20.69 4.15 -13.83
CA SER A 146 -20.55 4.11 -15.29
C SER A 146 -19.20 3.49 -15.69
N GLY A 147 -19.11 3.05 -16.95
CA GLY A 147 -17.88 2.56 -17.53
C GLY A 147 -17.56 1.10 -17.20
N ASN A 148 -16.30 0.76 -17.42
CA ASN A 148 -15.76 -0.59 -17.32
C ASN A 148 -15.23 -0.90 -15.91
N THR A 149 -14.82 -2.15 -15.71
CA THR A 149 -14.28 -2.70 -14.47
C THR A 149 -12.78 -2.99 -14.61
N PRO A 150 -11.87 -2.00 -14.47
CA PRO A 150 -10.41 -2.17 -14.54
C PRO A 150 -9.83 -2.67 -13.22
N LEU A 151 -10.35 -3.80 -12.73
CA LEU A 151 -10.17 -4.26 -11.36
C LEU A 151 -8.71 -4.54 -10.99
N GLY A 152 -7.91 -5.13 -11.90
CA GLY A 152 -6.50 -5.38 -11.65
C GLY A 152 -5.68 -4.09 -11.56
N ASN A 153 -5.97 -3.11 -12.42
CA ASN A 153 -5.32 -1.81 -12.35
C ASN A 153 -5.70 -1.06 -11.06
N ALA A 154 -6.96 -1.13 -10.65
CA ALA A 154 -7.43 -0.53 -9.40
C ALA A 154 -6.78 -1.18 -8.18
N LEU A 155 -6.70 -2.51 -8.14
CA LEU A 155 -5.99 -3.26 -7.11
C LEU A 155 -4.51 -2.83 -7.03
N ASN A 156 -3.83 -2.73 -8.17
CA ASN A 156 -2.43 -2.30 -8.20
C ASN A 156 -2.28 -0.87 -7.63
N THR A 157 -3.10 0.08 -8.08
CA THR A 157 -3.04 1.48 -7.60
C THR A 157 -3.25 1.56 -6.09
N ALA A 158 -4.26 0.90 -5.57
CA ALA A 158 -4.57 0.85 -4.14
C ALA A 158 -3.44 0.19 -3.33
N ALA A 159 -2.91 -0.93 -3.81
CA ALA A 159 -1.82 -1.63 -3.14
C ALA A 159 -0.52 -0.80 -3.11
N GLN A 160 -0.19 -0.04 -4.17
CA GLN A 160 0.96 0.86 -4.14
C GLN A 160 0.83 1.94 -3.07
N SER A 161 -0.38 2.41 -2.76
CA SER A 161 -0.60 3.39 -1.70
C SER A 161 -0.40 2.80 -0.31
N VAL A 162 -0.93 1.60 -0.02
CA VAL A 162 -0.68 0.95 1.28
C VAL A 162 0.78 0.54 1.46
N LEU A 163 1.49 0.17 0.39
CA LEU A 163 2.92 -0.15 0.47
C LEU A 163 3.78 1.03 0.89
N LYS A 164 3.35 2.26 0.58
CA LYS A 164 4.05 3.50 0.97
C LYS A 164 3.77 3.93 2.41
N SER A 165 2.72 3.41 3.04
CA SER A 165 2.42 3.72 4.45
C SER A 165 3.51 3.16 5.36
N PRO A 166 3.94 3.88 6.41
CA PRO A 166 4.85 3.37 7.42
C PRO A 166 4.20 2.34 8.35
N LEU A 167 2.86 2.19 8.30
CA LEU A 167 2.12 1.33 9.22
C LEU A 167 2.35 -0.16 8.92
N SER A 168 2.38 -0.98 9.97
CA SER A 168 2.79 -2.39 9.92
C SER A 168 1.79 -3.27 9.18
N ARG A 169 0.49 -3.09 9.40
CA ARG A 169 -0.56 -3.91 8.80
C ARG A 169 -1.12 -3.25 7.54
N LYS A 170 -1.05 -3.93 6.40
CA LYS A 170 -1.39 -3.37 5.09
C LYS A 170 -2.47 -4.19 4.41
N HIS A 171 -3.61 -3.55 4.12
CA HIS A 171 -4.79 -4.20 3.58
C HIS A 171 -5.33 -3.48 2.35
N VAL A 172 -5.83 -4.25 1.39
CA VAL A 172 -6.67 -3.74 0.30
C VAL A 172 -8.03 -4.45 0.39
N LEU A 173 -9.09 -3.68 0.61
CA LEU A 173 -10.47 -4.14 0.61
C LEU A 173 -11.12 -3.78 -0.73
N VAL A 174 -11.59 -4.78 -1.47
CA VAL A 174 -12.23 -4.62 -2.78
C VAL A 174 -13.71 -4.94 -2.65
N ILE A 175 -14.57 -4.01 -3.03
CA ILE A 175 -16.04 -4.18 -3.14
C ILE A 175 -16.39 -4.07 -4.62
N THR A 176 -16.86 -5.16 -5.23
CA THR A 176 -17.12 -5.22 -6.67
C THR A 176 -18.28 -6.18 -6.98
N ASP A 177 -19.07 -5.86 -8.00
CA ASP A 177 -20.14 -6.72 -8.52
C ASP A 177 -19.76 -7.41 -9.84
N GLY A 178 -18.49 -7.33 -10.24
CA GLY A 178 -18.06 -7.88 -11.53
C GLY A 178 -16.62 -8.34 -11.60
N ILE A 179 -16.34 -9.03 -12.70
CA ILE A 179 -14.98 -9.43 -13.08
C ILE A 179 -14.32 -8.30 -13.88
N SER A 180 -12.99 -8.30 -13.88
CA SER A 180 -12.23 -7.35 -14.71
C SER A 180 -12.57 -7.54 -16.19
N ASN A 181 -13.04 -6.49 -16.83
CA ASN A 181 -13.32 -6.47 -18.28
C ASN A 181 -12.40 -5.51 -19.05
N THR A 182 -11.51 -4.83 -18.35
CA THR A 182 -10.51 -3.91 -18.93
C THR A 182 -9.20 -4.02 -18.16
N GLY A 183 -8.09 -4.09 -18.87
CA GLY A 183 -6.76 -4.25 -18.29
C GLY A 183 -6.49 -5.67 -17.75
N PRO A 184 -5.42 -5.87 -16.97
CA PRO A 184 -5.06 -7.17 -16.44
C PRO A 184 -6.08 -7.62 -15.38
N PRO A 185 -6.38 -8.93 -15.28
CA PRO A 185 -7.17 -9.44 -14.17
C PRO A 185 -6.39 -9.33 -12.85
N PRO A 186 -7.08 -9.25 -11.69
CA PRO A 186 -6.42 -9.14 -10.37
C PRO A 186 -5.39 -10.24 -10.10
N ALA A 187 -5.67 -11.48 -10.53
CA ALA A 187 -4.76 -12.61 -10.37
C ALA A 187 -3.41 -12.43 -11.09
N ALA A 188 -3.37 -11.68 -12.18
CA ALA A 188 -2.11 -11.37 -12.86
C ALA A 188 -1.28 -10.31 -12.13
N VAL A 189 -1.92 -9.47 -11.32
CA VAL A 189 -1.28 -8.38 -10.58
C VAL A 189 -0.73 -8.86 -9.22
N MET A 190 -1.44 -9.74 -8.54
CA MET A 190 -1.10 -10.18 -7.17
C MET A 190 0.30 -10.74 -6.97
N PRO A 191 0.89 -11.57 -7.87
CA PRO A 191 2.24 -12.08 -7.65
C PRO A 191 3.29 -10.96 -7.55
N ARG A 192 3.17 -9.94 -8.41
CA ARG A 192 4.06 -8.77 -8.38
C ARG A 192 3.89 -7.96 -7.10
N LEU A 193 2.66 -7.77 -6.64
CA LEU A 193 2.38 -7.06 -5.39
C LEU A 193 3.00 -7.78 -4.19
N LYS A 194 2.87 -9.11 -4.12
CA LYS A 194 3.50 -9.92 -3.08
C LYS A 194 5.03 -9.84 -3.12
N GLN A 195 5.61 -9.87 -4.30
CA GLN A 195 7.05 -9.72 -4.46
C GLN A 195 7.52 -8.35 -3.97
N GLN A 196 6.83 -7.26 -4.34
CA GLN A 196 7.17 -5.90 -3.90
C GLN A 196 7.04 -5.76 -2.37
N ALA A 197 5.95 -6.29 -1.78
CA ALA A 197 5.76 -6.30 -0.34
C ALA A 197 6.90 -7.04 0.37
N GLY A 198 7.26 -8.25 -0.11
CA GLY A 198 8.35 -9.04 0.45
C GLY A 198 9.71 -8.34 0.37
N GLN A 199 10.00 -7.62 -0.73
CA GLN A 199 11.21 -6.82 -0.87
C GLN A 199 11.28 -5.67 0.14
N SER A 200 10.13 -5.15 0.57
CA SER A 200 10.00 -4.11 1.60
C SER A 200 9.87 -4.69 3.01
N GLY A 201 10.03 -6.00 3.20
CA GLY A 201 9.88 -6.66 4.49
C GLY A 201 8.48 -6.59 5.08
N THR A 202 7.44 -6.47 4.24
CA THR A 202 6.04 -6.34 4.66
C THR A 202 5.15 -7.33 3.93
N LEU A 203 3.92 -7.49 4.40
CA LEU A 203 2.86 -8.24 3.73
C LEU A 203 1.72 -7.29 3.34
N VAL A 204 1.02 -7.61 2.26
CA VAL A 204 -0.22 -6.93 1.87
C VAL A 204 -1.31 -7.98 1.77
N SER A 205 -2.30 -7.87 2.63
CA SER A 205 -3.49 -8.71 2.64
C SER A 205 -4.55 -8.12 1.71
N VAL A 206 -5.12 -8.94 0.83
CA VAL A 206 -6.15 -8.53 -0.13
C VAL A 206 -7.45 -9.25 0.16
N HIS A 207 -8.53 -8.48 0.23
CA HIS A 207 -9.87 -8.98 0.58
C HIS A 207 -10.87 -8.55 -0.49
N PHE A 208 -11.63 -9.51 -1.02
CA PHE A 208 -12.67 -9.27 -2.01
C PHE A 208 -14.05 -9.54 -1.40
N VAL A 209 -14.95 -8.61 -1.57
CA VAL A 209 -16.39 -8.80 -1.38
C VAL A 209 -17.04 -8.81 -2.77
N ALA A 210 -17.43 -9.99 -3.21
CA ALA A 210 -18.14 -10.24 -4.47
C ALA A 210 -19.63 -9.95 -4.24
N PHE A 211 -20.09 -8.77 -4.66
CA PHE A 211 -21.45 -8.30 -4.44
C PHE A 211 -22.32 -8.62 -5.65
N ASP A 212 -23.32 -9.49 -5.47
CA ASP A 212 -24.22 -9.96 -6.54
C ASP A 212 -23.49 -10.58 -7.75
N VAL A 213 -22.39 -11.27 -7.46
CA VAL A 213 -21.62 -12.06 -8.44
C VAL A 213 -21.14 -13.33 -7.76
N ASP A 214 -21.06 -14.44 -8.52
CA ASP A 214 -20.54 -15.69 -7.95
C ASP A 214 -19.09 -15.50 -7.47
N ALA A 215 -18.87 -15.66 -6.16
CA ALA A 215 -17.53 -15.53 -5.57
C ALA A 215 -16.48 -16.46 -6.20
N LYS A 216 -16.89 -17.56 -6.87
CA LYS A 216 -15.99 -18.48 -7.59
C LYS A 216 -15.24 -17.80 -8.74
N VAL A 217 -15.78 -16.72 -9.32
CA VAL A 217 -15.06 -15.96 -10.36
C VAL A 217 -13.73 -15.38 -9.84
N PHE A 218 -13.61 -15.26 -8.52
CA PHE A 218 -12.41 -14.82 -7.81
C PHE A 218 -11.53 -15.95 -7.25
N ASP A 219 -11.82 -17.22 -7.58
CA ASP A 219 -10.98 -18.36 -7.18
C ASP A 219 -9.50 -18.20 -7.58
N PRO A 220 -9.14 -17.61 -8.74
CA PRO A 220 -7.74 -17.36 -9.06
C PRO A 220 -7.01 -16.48 -8.03
N VAL A 221 -7.63 -15.42 -7.50
CA VAL A 221 -7.02 -14.58 -6.46
C VAL A 221 -7.06 -15.26 -5.09
N LYS A 222 -8.10 -16.06 -4.81
CA LYS A 222 -8.19 -16.87 -3.58
C LYS A 222 -7.03 -17.88 -3.50
N LYS A 223 -6.71 -18.56 -4.60
CA LYS A 223 -5.54 -19.46 -4.70
C LYS A 223 -4.22 -18.74 -4.47
N LEU A 224 -4.17 -17.45 -4.72
CA LEU A 224 -3.03 -16.57 -4.43
C LEU A 224 -3.08 -15.98 -3.01
N GLY A 225 -3.98 -16.44 -2.14
CA GLY A 225 -4.07 -16.06 -0.73
C GLY A 225 -4.90 -14.83 -0.44
N ALA A 226 -5.74 -14.36 -1.38
CA ALA A 226 -6.74 -13.36 -1.06
C ALA A 226 -7.90 -13.97 -0.26
N THR A 227 -8.49 -13.21 0.65
CA THR A 227 -9.80 -13.54 1.21
C THR A 227 -10.87 -13.19 0.19
N VAL A 228 -11.79 -14.10 -0.07
CA VAL A 228 -12.92 -13.87 -0.98
C VAL A 228 -14.21 -14.31 -0.29
N VAL A 229 -15.17 -13.40 -0.22
CA VAL A 229 -16.52 -13.65 0.32
C VAL A 229 -17.58 -13.16 -0.68
N GLY A 230 -18.72 -13.81 -0.71
CA GLY A 230 -19.85 -13.43 -1.58
C GLY A 230 -20.97 -12.77 -0.78
N ALA A 231 -21.72 -11.88 -1.42
CA ALA A 231 -22.91 -11.24 -0.87
C ALA A 231 -23.95 -11.04 -1.97
N ALA A 232 -25.15 -11.57 -1.81
CA ALA A 232 -26.24 -11.49 -2.80
C ALA A 232 -27.24 -10.36 -2.50
N ASP A 233 -27.21 -9.77 -1.31
CA ASP A 233 -28.13 -8.74 -0.85
C ASP A 233 -27.45 -7.80 0.15
N GLU A 234 -28.17 -6.77 0.60
CA GLU A 234 -27.65 -5.78 1.56
C GLU A 234 -27.24 -6.39 2.91
N LYS A 235 -28.03 -7.36 3.41
CA LYS A 235 -27.74 -7.98 4.72
C LYS A 235 -26.44 -8.77 4.66
N GLN A 236 -26.28 -9.55 3.60
CA GLN A 236 -25.06 -10.32 3.38
C GLN A 236 -23.85 -9.37 3.15
N LEU A 237 -24.02 -8.31 2.33
CA LEU A 237 -22.95 -7.34 2.10
C LEU A 237 -22.46 -6.74 3.42
N ASN A 238 -23.36 -6.26 4.26
CA ASN A 238 -23.01 -5.68 5.55
C ASN A 238 -22.30 -6.70 6.46
N SER A 239 -22.83 -7.92 6.54
CA SER A 239 -22.25 -9.01 7.36
C SER A 239 -20.85 -9.39 6.91
N GLN A 240 -20.63 -9.52 5.59
CA GLN A 240 -19.33 -9.88 5.04
C GLN A 240 -18.28 -8.75 5.20
N LEU A 241 -18.70 -7.50 5.01
CA LEU A 241 -17.83 -6.34 5.24
C LEU A 241 -17.45 -6.24 6.72
N GLU A 242 -18.40 -6.42 7.63
CA GLU A 242 -18.14 -6.42 9.07
C GLU A 242 -17.16 -7.55 9.45
N PHE A 243 -17.38 -8.78 8.91
CA PHE A 243 -16.48 -9.90 9.14
C PHE A 243 -15.05 -9.59 8.69
N ILE A 244 -14.87 -9.10 7.46
CA ILE A 244 -13.53 -8.76 6.94
C ILE A 244 -12.92 -7.64 7.78
N LEU A 245 -13.67 -6.59 8.05
CA LEU A 245 -13.16 -5.44 8.80
C LEU A 245 -12.69 -5.86 10.20
N GLN A 246 -13.55 -6.57 10.95
CA GLN A 246 -13.24 -6.92 12.33
C GLN A 246 -12.22 -8.06 12.45
N LYS A 247 -12.34 -9.12 11.63
CA LYS A 247 -11.54 -10.34 11.79
C LYS A 247 -10.28 -10.38 10.94
N LYS A 248 -10.19 -9.54 9.90
CA LYS A 248 -9.08 -9.60 8.95
C LYS A 248 -8.29 -8.28 8.82
N ILE A 249 -8.85 -7.17 9.26
CA ILE A 249 -8.22 -5.86 9.12
C ILE A 249 -7.91 -5.24 10.48
N LEU A 250 -8.90 -5.11 11.36
CA LEU A 250 -8.75 -4.38 12.61
C LEU A 250 -8.21 -5.21 13.77
N LEU A 251 -8.57 -6.51 13.85
CA LEU A 251 -8.22 -7.43 14.95
C LEU A 251 -7.27 -8.56 14.51
N GLU A 252 -6.70 -8.49 13.30
CA GLU A 252 -5.69 -9.46 12.87
C GLU A 252 -4.46 -9.29 13.77
N ASP A 253 -4.09 -10.35 14.49
CA ASP A 253 -2.83 -10.40 15.23
C ASP A 253 -1.68 -10.30 14.23
N GLU A 254 -0.61 -9.60 14.60
CA GLU A 254 0.58 -9.51 13.74
C GLU A 254 1.12 -10.92 13.48
N GLU A 255 0.89 -11.46 12.30
CA GLU A 255 1.63 -12.64 11.85
C GLU A 255 3.11 -12.24 11.70
N VAL A 256 3.88 -12.50 12.75
CA VAL A 256 5.34 -12.37 12.69
C VAL A 256 5.84 -13.31 11.60
N PRO A 257 6.47 -12.80 10.51
CA PRO A 257 7.00 -13.70 9.49
C PRO A 257 7.99 -14.65 10.16
N ALA A 258 7.72 -15.96 10.02
CA ALA A 258 8.62 -16.99 10.52
C ALA A 258 10.01 -16.74 9.94
N LYS A 259 10.98 -16.44 10.80
CA LYS A 259 12.40 -16.36 10.41
C LYS A 259 12.78 -17.73 9.82
N LYS A 260 13.05 -17.76 8.51
CA LYS A 260 13.72 -18.89 7.86
C LYS A 260 15.20 -18.78 8.06
#